data_f0282037afa724732361b87499676652
#
_entry.id   f0282037afa724732361b87499676652
#
_cell.length_a   1.000
_cell.length_b   1.000
_cell.length_c   1.000
_cell.angle_alpha   90.00
_cell.angle_beta   90.00
_cell.angle_gamma   90.00
#
_symmetry.space_group_name_H-M   'P 1'
#
loop_
_entity.id
_entity.type
_entity.pdbx_description
1 polymer ?
#
loop_
_entity_poly.entity_id
_entity_poly.type
_entity_poly.pdbx_seq_one_letter_code
_entity_poly.pdbx_strand_id
1 'polypeptide(L)'
;MVTLATIFQQYGPAYREQGGNTLLPSHLRVMWCIEHCRTAALGGHRYQCDTCGEVVYSYHSCRNRHCNQCQLDKAEEWLAQQEAMLLPVPYFLVTFTLPQEMRTVAYANQQVVYNLLFRCAAEARQALAADPRFVGGQGGAIGVLHTWKRDLGYHPHVHFLVPGGGLDFVNERWLPARNHFFVRVEPLSKLFRARCAMG
;
A
#
# COMPACT_ATOMS: atom_id res chain seq x y z
N MET A 1 -3.29 -5.44 -24.48
CA MET A 1 -3.37 -5.53 -23.00
C MET A 1 -4.23 -4.36 -22.51
N VAL A 2 -5.20 -4.59 -21.64
CA VAL A 2 -6.04 -3.52 -21.06
C VAL A 2 -5.21 -2.80 -19.98
N THR A 3 -5.08 -1.49 -20.10
CA THR A 3 -4.38 -0.62 -19.13
C THR A 3 -5.37 0.31 -18.44
N LEU A 4 -4.97 0.92 -17.34
CA LEU A 4 -5.78 1.94 -16.67
C LEU A 4 -6.04 3.14 -17.60
N ALA A 5 -5.06 3.52 -18.42
CA ALA A 5 -5.24 4.55 -19.45
C ALA A 5 -6.32 4.17 -20.46
N THR A 6 -6.31 2.93 -20.95
CA THR A 6 -7.34 2.42 -21.89
C THR A 6 -8.75 2.47 -21.27
N ILE A 7 -8.88 2.11 -19.99
CA ILE A 7 -10.15 2.18 -19.26
C ILE A 7 -10.64 3.63 -19.16
N PHE A 8 -9.75 4.56 -18.79
CA PHE A 8 -10.12 5.97 -18.68
C PHE A 8 -10.45 6.61 -20.04
N GLN A 9 -9.71 6.23 -21.10
CA GLN A 9 -10.03 6.69 -22.45
C GLN A 9 -11.42 6.21 -22.91
N GLN A 10 -11.75 4.95 -22.60
CA GLN A 10 -13.01 4.35 -23.03
C GLN A 10 -14.22 4.84 -22.20
N TYR A 11 -14.10 4.87 -20.88
CA TYR A 11 -15.23 5.15 -19.96
C TYR A 11 -15.17 6.54 -19.31
N GLY A 12 -14.03 7.20 -19.36
CA GLY A 12 -13.83 8.51 -18.76
C GLY A 12 -14.73 9.60 -19.29
N PRO A 13 -15.04 9.69 -20.59
CA PRO A 13 -15.98 10.69 -21.11
C PRO A 13 -17.36 10.57 -20.46
N ALA A 14 -17.96 9.37 -20.45
CA ALA A 14 -19.27 9.14 -19.83
C ALA A 14 -19.24 9.40 -18.31
N TYR A 15 -18.18 9.01 -17.62
CA TYR A 15 -18.00 9.29 -16.19
C TYR A 15 -17.94 10.80 -15.91
N ARG A 16 -17.21 11.56 -16.72
CA ARG A 16 -17.12 13.03 -16.59
C ARG A 16 -18.47 13.72 -16.86
N GLU A 17 -19.21 13.25 -17.85
CA GLU A 17 -20.55 13.74 -18.16
C GLU A 17 -21.54 13.49 -17.01
N GLN A 18 -21.58 12.26 -16.48
CA GLN A 18 -22.44 11.90 -15.35
C GLN A 18 -22.08 12.65 -14.06
N GLY A 19 -20.79 12.80 -13.80
CA GLY A 19 -20.30 13.48 -12.60
C GLY A 19 -20.43 15.00 -12.66
N GLY A 20 -20.40 15.60 -13.83
CA GLY A 20 -20.57 17.03 -14.04
C GLY A 20 -19.76 17.88 -13.06
N ASN A 21 -20.41 18.83 -12.41
CA ASN A 21 -19.80 19.75 -11.44
C ASN A 21 -19.50 19.10 -10.07
N THR A 22 -19.87 17.84 -9.85
CA THR A 22 -19.58 17.14 -8.57
C THR A 22 -18.17 16.53 -8.55
N LEU A 23 -17.52 16.43 -9.70
CA LEU A 23 -16.16 15.87 -9.79
C LEU A 23 -15.13 16.88 -9.31
N LEU A 24 -14.27 16.43 -8.42
CA LEU A 24 -13.17 17.26 -7.93
C LEU A 24 -12.17 17.56 -9.07
N PRO A 25 -11.67 18.80 -9.19
CA PRO A 25 -10.64 19.15 -10.18
C PRO A 25 -9.38 18.26 -10.10
N SER A 26 -9.03 17.82 -8.89
CA SER A 26 -7.92 16.89 -8.67
C SER A 26 -8.15 15.53 -9.33
N HIS A 27 -9.40 15.00 -9.31
CA HIS A 27 -9.74 13.74 -9.96
C HIS A 27 -9.66 13.88 -11.49
N LEU A 28 -10.20 14.97 -12.04
CA LEU A 28 -10.12 15.25 -13.47
C LEU A 28 -8.68 15.35 -13.95
N ARG A 29 -7.83 16.04 -13.17
CA ARG A 29 -6.38 16.14 -13.47
C ARG A 29 -5.69 14.77 -13.44
N VAL A 30 -6.00 13.92 -12.47
CA VAL A 30 -5.43 12.56 -12.39
C VAL A 30 -5.85 11.73 -13.60
N MET A 31 -7.12 11.73 -13.95
CA MET A 31 -7.64 11.02 -15.13
C MET A 31 -6.91 11.48 -16.40
N TRP A 32 -6.84 12.79 -16.62
CA TRP A 32 -6.13 13.35 -17.76
C TRP A 32 -4.66 12.94 -17.80
N CYS A 33 -3.96 13.01 -16.66
CA CYS A 33 -2.57 12.58 -16.57
C CYS A 33 -2.37 11.12 -16.97
N ILE A 34 -3.25 10.23 -16.53
CA ILE A 34 -3.15 8.79 -16.81
C ILE A 34 -3.49 8.52 -18.28
N GLU A 35 -4.54 9.15 -18.82
CA GLU A 35 -4.96 9.02 -20.22
C GLU A 35 -3.86 9.43 -21.21
N HIS A 36 -3.09 10.45 -20.85
CA HIS A 36 -2.07 11.05 -21.74
C HIS A 36 -0.63 10.67 -21.39
N CYS A 37 -0.44 9.81 -20.40
CA CYS A 37 0.89 9.38 -19.98
C CYS A 37 1.64 8.66 -21.12
N ARG A 38 2.86 9.14 -21.43
CA ARG A 38 3.71 8.61 -22.50
C ARG A 38 3.04 8.69 -23.88
N THR A 39 2.31 9.76 -24.14
CA THR A 39 1.72 10.08 -25.43
C THR A 39 2.24 11.42 -25.97
N ALA A 40 1.98 11.71 -27.24
CA ALA A 40 2.35 12.97 -27.87
C ALA A 40 1.78 14.22 -27.16
N ALA A 41 0.66 14.08 -26.44
CA ALA A 41 0.02 15.17 -25.71
C ALA A 41 0.90 15.77 -24.59
N LEU A 42 1.86 14.99 -24.07
CA LEU A 42 2.84 15.47 -23.07
C LEU A 42 4.17 15.89 -23.70
N GLY A 43 4.29 15.89 -25.04
CA GLY A 43 5.53 16.11 -25.71
C GLY A 43 6.51 14.95 -25.61
N GLY A 44 7.72 15.13 -26.08
CA GLY A 44 8.74 14.07 -26.05
C GLY A 44 9.98 14.43 -26.85
N HIS A 45 10.84 13.44 -27.02
CA HIS A 45 12.05 13.52 -27.83
C HIS A 45 11.91 12.65 -29.09
N ARG A 46 12.39 13.17 -30.18
CA ARG A 46 12.54 12.44 -31.44
C ARG A 46 14.00 12.05 -31.58
N TYR A 47 14.26 10.78 -31.71
CA TYR A 47 15.59 10.24 -32.03
C TYR A 47 15.60 9.71 -33.44
N GLN A 48 16.71 9.88 -34.12
CA GLN A 48 16.92 9.34 -35.45
C GLN A 48 18.25 8.58 -35.47
N CYS A 49 18.24 7.37 -36.01
CA CYS A 49 19.43 6.57 -36.16
C CYS A 49 20.29 7.17 -37.28
N ASP A 50 21.55 7.45 -36.99
CA ASP A 50 22.49 8.03 -37.97
C ASP A 50 22.88 7.03 -39.06
N THR A 51 22.70 5.72 -38.80
CA THR A 51 23.09 4.67 -39.73
C THR A 51 21.97 4.29 -40.70
N CYS A 52 20.73 4.10 -40.21
CA CYS A 52 19.63 3.63 -41.05
C CYS A 52 18.51 4.66 -41.22
N GLY A 53 18.58 5.82 -40.56
CA GLY A 53 17.56 6.86 -40.61
C GLY A 53 16.26 6.56 -39.86
N GLU A 54 16.16 5.42 -39.19
CA GLU A 54 14.97 5.06 -38.42
C GLU A 54 14.68 6.11 -37.34
N VAL A 55 13.39 6.44 -37.17
CA VAL A 55 12.94 7.45 -36.24
C VAL A 55 12.15 6.81 -35.09
N VAL A 56 12.57 7.09 -33.85
CA VAL A 56 11.90 6.63 -32.63
C VAL A 56 11.48 7.85 -31.80
N TYR A 57 10.25 7.81 -31.26
CA TYR A 57 9.75 8.84 -30.35
C TYR A 57 9.74 8.32 -28.92
N SER A 58 10.27 9.11 -27.99
CA SER A 58 10.18 8.87 -26.54
C SER A 58 9.33 9.97 -25.91
N TYR A 59 8.10 9.65 -25.56
CA TYR A 59 7.17 10.62 -24.97
C TYR A 59 7.35 10.76 -23.47
N HIS A 60 7.11 11.97 -22.96
CA HIS A 60 7.23 12.26 -21.53
C HIS A 60 6.19 11.54 -20.71
N SER A 61 6.58 11.14 -19.50
CA SER A 61 5.70 10.57 -18.50
C SER A 61 4.95 11.66 -17.73
N CYS A 62 3.72 11.36 -17.26
CA CYS A 62 2.92 12.34 -16.52
C CYS A 62 3.41 12.58 -15.08
N ARG A 63 4.29 11.74 -14.55
CA ARG A 63 4.83 11.74 -13.18
C ARG A 63 3.78 11.79 -12.08
N ASN A 64 2.53 11.46 -12.41
CA ASN A 64 1.44 11.46 -11.42
C ASN A 64 1.56 10.23 -10.51
N ARG A 65 1.40 10.43 -9.20
CA ARG A 65 1.50 9.36 -8.20
C ARG A 65 0.42 8.26 -8.36
N HIS A 66 -0.66 8.54 -9.05
CA HIS A 66 -1.74 7.59 -9.32
C HIS A 66 -1.60 6.88 -10.68
N CYS A 67 -0.61 7.27 -11.48
CA CYS A 67 -0.36 6.62 -12.76
C CYS A 67 0.42 5.33 -12.55
N ASN A 68 -0.19 4.19 -12.88
CA ASN A 68 0.45 2.88 -12.76
C ASN A 68 1.72 2.77 -13.60
N GLN A 69 1.76 3.37 -14.81
CA GLN A 69 2.96 3.37 -15.64
C GLN A 69 4.13 4.14 -15.03
N CYS A 70 3.84 5.29 -14.35
CA CYS A 70 4.88 6.11 -13.71
C CYS A 70 5.36 5.53 -12.37
N GLN A 71 4.56 4.67 -11.75
CA GLN A 71 4.89 4.08 -10.44
C GLN A 71 5.47 2.68 -10.56
N LEU A 72 5.47 2.07 -11.75
CA LEU A 72 5.95 0.70 -11.93
C LEU A 72 7.41 0.56 -11.49
N ASP A 73 8.31 1.38 -12.06
CA ASP A 73 9.74 1.34 -11.76
C ASP A 73 10.02 1.52 -10.25
N LYS A 74 9.29 2.46 -9.61
CA LYS A 74 9.39 2.70 -8.17
C LYS A 74 8.86 1.54 -7.31
N ALA A 75 7.80 0.89 -7.79
CA ALA A 75 7.24 -0.28 -7.10
C ALA A 75 8.21 -1.48 -7.19
N GLU A 76 8.84 -1.69 -8.34
CA GLU A 76 9.84 -2.73 -8.53
C GLU A 76 11.10 -2.48 -7.69
N GLU A 77 11.61 -1.24 -7.67
CA GLU A 77 12.74 -0.85 -6.81
C GLU A 77 12.42 -1.06 -5.32
N TRP A 78 11.24 -0.62 -4.88
CA TRP A 78 10.80 -0.83 -3.50
C TRP A 78 10.68 -2.31 -3.17
N LEU A 79 10.09 -3.11 -4.07
CA LEU A 79 9.95 -4.55 -3.88
C LEU A 79 11.32 -5.23 -3.73
N ALA A 80 12.26 -4.92 -4.62
CA ALA A 80 13.61 -5.47 -4.55
C ALA A 80 14.32 -5.11 -3.23
N GLN A 81 14.14 -3.88 -2.74
CA GLN A 81 14.66 -3.46 -1.43
C GLN A 81 14.02 -4.25 -0.28
N GLN A 82 12.70 -4.50 -0.33
CA GLN A 82 12.04 -5.30 0.70
C GLN A 82 12.47 -6.77 0.64
N GLU A 83 12.58 -7.34 -0.55
CA GLU A 83 13.04 -8.72 -0.73
C GLU A 83 14.46 -8.94 -0.17
N ALA A 84 15.36 -7.97 -0.38
CA ALA A 84 16.71 -8.02 0.15
C ALA A 84 16.79 -8.00 1.71
N MET A 85 15.74 -7.51 2.36
CA MET A 85 15.63 -7.48 3.83
C MET A 85 14.91 -8.71 4.42
N LEU A 86 14.38 -9.60 3.58
CA LEU A 86 13.68 -10.78 4.09
C LEU A 86 14.65 -11.75 4.75
N LEU A 87 14.25 -12.20 5.94
CA LEU A 87 14.97 -13.25 6.68
C LEU A 87 14.57 -14.64 6.15
N PRO A 88 15.44 -15.65 6.22
CA PRO A 88 15.14 -17.01 5.80
C PRO A 88 14.27 -17.74 6.84
N VAL A 89 13.09 -17.18 7.15
CA VAL A 89 12.12 -17.69 8.12
C VAL A 89 10.71 -17.65 7.52
N PRO A 90 9.75 -18.44 8.04
CA PRO A 90 8.35 -18.30 7.65
C PRO A 90 7.82 -16.90 7.94
N TYR A 91 6.88 -16.42 7.13
CA TYR A 91 6.22 -15.13 7.32
C TYR A 91 4.72 -15.30 7.52
N PHE A 92 4.15 -14.40 8.31
CA PHE A 92 2.72 -14.34 8.58
C PHE A 92 2.13 -13.04 8.07
N LEU A 93 0.96 -13.12 7.45
CA LEU A 93 0.17 -11.95 7.09
C LEU A 93 -0.81 -11.63 8.22
N VAL A 94 -0.60 -10.49 8.88
CA VAL A 94 -1.46 -10.02 9.97
C VAL A 94 -2.21 -8.78 9.51
N THR A 95 -3.55 -8.85 9.54
CA THR A 95 -4.40 -7.76 9.05
C THR A 95 -5.19 -7.13 10.18
N PHE A 96 -5.16 -5.79 10.24
CA PHE A 96 -5.97 -4.99 11.17
C PHE A 96 -6.95 -4.15 10.39
N THR A 97 -8.21 -4.21 10.76
CA THR A 97 -9.30 -3.49 10.09
C THR A 97 -10.00 -2.54 11.06
N LEU A 98 -10.50 -1.42 10.52
CA LEU A 98 -11.40 -0.55 11.27
C LEU A 98 -12.83 -1.11 11.26
N PRO A 99 -13.59 -0.95 12.36
CA PRO A 99 -15.02 -1.21 12.37
C PRO A 99 -15.76 -0.40 11.29
N GLN A 100 -16.87 -0.94 10.83
CA GLN A 100 -17.67 -0.28 9.79
C GLN A 100 -18.16 1.11 10.22
N GLU A 101 -18.50 1.25 11.47
CA GLU A 101 -19.00 2.48 12.10
C GLU A 101 -17.97 3.62 12.05
N MET A 102 -16.68 3.27 12.04
CA MET A 102 -15.59 4.25 11.99
C MET A 102 -15.27 4.75 10.57
N ARG A 103 -15.86 4.16 9.51
CA ARG A 103 -15.49 4.48 8.13
C ARG A 103 -15.79 5.91 7.75
N THR A 104 -16.92 6.46 8.16
CA THR A 104 -17.29 7.85 7.87
C THR A 104 -16.33 8.83 8.52
N VAL A 105 -15.99 8.59 9.79
CA VAL A 105 -15.00 9.40 10.51
C VAL A 105 -13.62 9.28 9.86
N ALA A 106 -13.22 8.07 9.49
CA ALA A 106 -11.95 7.81 8.83
C ALA A 106 -11.87 8.50 7.45
N TYR A 107 -12.96 8.53 6.70
CA TYR A 107 -13.00 9.20 5.41
C TYR A 107 -12.84 10.72 5.52
N ALA A 108 -13.44 11.34 6.54
CA ALA A 108 -13.32 12.76 6.82
C ALA A 108 -11.96 13.16 7.43
N ASN A 109 -11.26 12.22 8.11
CA ASN A 109 -10.04 12.48 8.88
C ASN A 109 -8.92 11.49 8.51
N GLN A 110 -8.68 11.26 7.22
CA GLN A 110 -7.82 10.19 6.72
C GLN A 110 -6.43 10.17 7.36
N GLN A 111 -5.73 11.30 7.39
CA GLN A 111 -4.37 11.37 7.91
C GLN A 111 -4.28 10.95 9.38
N VAL A 112 -5.19 11.47 10.21
CA VAL A 112 -5.20 11.18 11.64
C VAL A 112 -5.55 9.70 11.89
N VAL A 113 -6.62 9.23 11.25
CA VAL A 113 -7.12 7.86 11.46
C VAL A 113 -6.16 6.81 10.89
N TYR A 114 -5.53 7.07 9.74
CA TYR A 114 -4.56 6.11 9.17
C TYR A 114 -3.29 6.02 10.01
N ASN A 115 -2.79 7.15 10.52
CA ASN A 115 -1.65 7.16 11.42
C ASN A 115 -1.98 6.42 12.73
N LEU A 116 -3.17 6.66 13.30
CA LEU A 116 -3.63 5.97 14.50
C LEU A 116 -3.76 4.46 14.26
N LEU A 117 -4.41 4.06 13.17
CA LEU A 117 -4.56 2.66 12.78
C LEU A 117 -3.21 1.95 12.68
N PHE A 118 -2.25 2.57 11.99
CA PHE A 118 -0.91 2.04 11.82
C PHE A 118 -0.17 1.89 13.15
N ARG A 119 -0.19 2.94 13.97
CA ARG A 119 0.47 2.96 15.28
C ARG A 119 -0.12 1.91 16.22
N CYS A 120 -1.43 1.90 16.39
CA CYS A 120 -2.10 0.95 17.30
C CYS A 120 -1.89 -0.50 16.86
N ALA A 121 -1.92 -0.76 15.56
CA ALA A 121 -1.68 -2.09 15.01
C ALA A 121 -0.23 -2.55 15.21
N ALA A 122 0.74 -1.67 14.97
CA ALA A 122 2.15 -1.94 15.20
C ALA A 122 2.44 -2.20 16.69
N GLU A 123 1.93 -1.34 17.59
CA GLU A 123 2.10 -1.49 19.04
C GLU A 123 1.45 -2.77 19.58
N ALA A 124 0.22 -3.08 19.14
CA ALA A 124 -0.46 -4.30 19.57
C ALA A 124 0.29 -5.57 19.14
N ARG A 125 0.75 -5.60 17.89
CA ARG A 125 1.57 -6.69 17.36
C ARG A 125 2.88 -6.82 18.15
N GLN A 126 3.58 -5.71 18.37
CA GLN A 126 4.87 -5.70 19.06
C GLN A 126 4.75 -6.16 20.50
N ALA A 127 3.73 -5.67 21.21
CA ALA A 127 3.50 -6.05 22.62
C ALA A 127 3.21 -7.55 22.79
N LEU A 128 2.45 -8.16 21.86
CA LEU A 128 2.21 -9.60 21.91
C LEU A 128 3.42 -10.40 21.46
N ALA A 129 4.19 -9.91 20.48
CA ALA A 129 5.43 -10.57 20.08
C ALA A 129 6.46 -10.62 21.21
N ALA A 130 6.54 -9.56 22.02
CA ALA A 130 7.44 -9.49 23.17
C ALA A 130 7.02 -10.41 24.33
N ASP A 131 5.77 -10.86 24.38
CA ASP A 131 5.27 -11.77 25.43
C ASP A 131 5.84 -13.19 25.25
N PRO A 132 6.54 -13.76 26.27
CA PRO A 132 7.12 -15.10 26.18
C PRO A 132 6.10 -16.23 25.95
N ARG A 133 4.81 -15.99 26.21
CA ARG A 133 3.74 -16.94 25.91
C ARG A 133 3.54 -17.11 24.38
N PHE A 134 3.95 -16.15 23.57
CA PHE A 134 3.89 -16.19 22.10
C PHE A 134 5.28 -16.35 21.49
N VAL A 135 6.02 -15.27 21.32
CA VAL A 135 7.38 -15.28 20.73
C VAL A 135 8.45 -15.01 21.79
N GLY A 136 8.25 -14.00 22.63
CA GLY A 136 9.20 -13.58 23.66
C GLY A 136 10.33 -12.69 23.12
N GLY A 137 10.19 -12.15 21.90
CA GLY A 137 11.20 -11.32 21.25
C GLY A 137 10.59 -10.15 20.47
N GLN A 138 11.45 -9.23 20.07
CA GLN A 138 11.06 -8.11 19.21
C GLN A 138 11.25 -8.48 17.74
N GLY A 139 10.23 -8.23 16.93
CA GLY A 139 10.24 -8.50 15.49
C GLY A 139 9.96 -7.25 14.67
N GLY A 140 10.60 -7.14 13.52
CA GLY A 140 10.24 -6.20 12.48
C GLY A 140 8.90 -6.56 11.81
N ALA A 141 8.43 -5.71 10.92
CA ALA A 141 7.36 -6.04 9.99
C ALA A 141 7.35 -5.02 8.85
N ILE A 142 6.87 -5.44 7.68
CA ILE A 142 6.54 -4.56 6.57
C ILE A 142 5.03 -4.31 6.66
N GLY A 143 4.62 -3.05 6.78
CA GLY A 143 3.20 -2.67 6.87
C GLY A 143 2.74 -1.91 5.64
N VAL A 144 1.60 -2.29 5.08
CA VAL A 144 0.99 -1.63 3.92
C VAL A 144 -0.45 -1.25 4.23
N LEU A 145 -0.78 0.03 4.06
CA LEU A 145 -2.14 0.53 4.19
C LEU A 145 -2.94 0.27 2.92
N HIS A 146 -4.09 -0.35 3.07
CA HIS A 146 -5.10 -0.45 2.03
C HIS A 146 -6.34 0.34 2.45
N THR A 147 -7.02 0.98 1.51
CA THR A 147 -8.20 1.82 1.80
C THR A 147 -9.48 1.35 1.10
N TRP A 148 -9.43 0.23 0.38
CA TRP A 148 -10.57 -0.34 -0.36
C TRP A 148 -10.67 -1.86 -0.23
N LYS A 149 -11.87 -2.37 -0.44
CA LYS A 149 -12.18 -3.80 -0.60
C LYS A 149 -12.11 -4.21 -2.09
N ARG A 150 -12.40 -5.49 -2.35
CA ARG A 150 -12.50 -6.05 -3.72
C ARG A 150 -13.55 -5.34 -4.59
N ASP A 151 -14.64 -4.88 -3.98
CA ASP A 151 -15.73 -4.13 -4.62
C ASP A 151 -15.44 -2.62 -4.71
N LEU A 152 -14.20 -2.20 -4.47
CA LEU A 152 -13.74 -0.81 -4.38
C LEU A 152 -14.40 0.02 -3.28
N GLY A 153 -15.21 -0.60 -2.40
CA GLY A 153 -15.79 0.07 -1.25
C GLY A 153 -14.71 0.52 -0.26
N TYR A 154 -14.88 1.72 0.31
CA TYR A 154 -13.95 2.29 1.27
C TYR A 154 -13.86 1.43 2.53
N HIS A 155 -12.66 0.95 2.84
CA HIS A 155 -12.39 0.07 3.97
C HIS A 155 -10.92 0.14 4.40
N PRO A 156 -10.53 1.10 5.22
CA PRO A 156 -9.16 1.21 5.70
C PRO A 156 -8.74 -0.01 6.52
N HIS A 157 -7.62 -0.59 6.15
CA HIS A 157 -7.00 -1.68 6.85
C HIS A 157 -5.50 -1.72 6.57
N VAL A 158 -4.74 -2.29 7.48
CA VAL A 158 -3.29 -2.45 7.37
C VAL A 158 -2.94 -3.91 7.31
N HIS A 159 -2.16 -4.30 6.32
CA HIS A 159 -1.51 -5.60 6.24
C HIS A 159 -0.09 -5.48 6.77
N PHE A 160 0.28 -6.35 7.69
CA PHE A 160 1.67 -6.52 8.12
C PHE A 160 2.19 -7.87 7.66
N LEU A 161 3.29 -7.86 6.92
CA LEU A 161 4.10 -9.04 6.68
C LEU A 161 5.09 -9.16 7.84
N VAL A 162 4.93 -10.19 8.66
CA VAL A 162 5.64 -10.36 9.94
C VAL A 162 6.51 -11.61 9.86
N PRO A 163 7.83 -11.54 10.13
CA PRO A 163 8.65 -12.73 10.22
C PRO A 163 8.20 -13.62 11.38
N GLY A 164 8.30 -14.92 11.19
CA GLY A 164 7.88 -15.95 12.16
C GLY A 164 8.83 -16.10 13.33
N GLY A 165 9.01 -15.01 14.08
CA GLY A 165 9.87 -14.97 15.26
C GLY A 165 10.19 -13.55 15.68
N GLY A 166 11.13 -13.42 16.61
CA GLY A 166 11.63 -12.15 17.11
C GLY A 166 13.04 -12.29 17.68
N LEU A 167 13.73 -11.17 17.79
CA LEU A 167 15.07 -11.11 18.35
C LEU A 167 14.99 -10.88 19.87
N ASP A 168 15.64 -11.75 20.61
CA ASP A 168 15.95 -11.56 22.04
C ASP A 168 17.26 -10.76 22.10
N PHE A 169 17.14 -9.45 22.32
CA PHE A 169 18.29 -8.55 22.36
C PHE A 169 19.20 -8.77 23.59
N VAL A 170 18.69 -9.40 24.65
CA VAL A 170 19.48 -9.65 25.85
C VAL A 170 20.45 -10.82 25.64
N ASN A 171 19.97 -11.86 24.95
CA ASN A 171 20.75 -13.06 24.69
C ASN A 171 21.25 -13.15 23.25
N GLU A 172 21.05 -12.10 22.45
CA GLU A 172 21.47 -11.98 21.03
C GLU A 172 21.07 -13.19 20.17
N ARG A 173 19.84 -13.68 20.35
CA ARG A 173 19.36 -14.88 19.66
C ARG A 173 17.99 -14.70 19.04
N TRP A 174 17.75 -15.43 17.94
CA TRP A 174 16.44 -15.52 17.32
C TRP A 174 15.53 -16.48 18.08
N LEU A 175 14.32 -16.03 18.40
CA LEU A 175 13.26 -16.82 18.99
C LEU A 175 12.19 -17.10 17.92
N PRO A 176 12.06 -18.35 17.42
CA PRO A 176 11.06 -18.67 16.40
C PRO A 176 9.66 -18.64 16.98
N ALA A 177 8.69 -18.21 16.18
CA ALA A 177 7.29 -18.31 16.50
C ALA A 177 6.88 -19.79 16.62
N ARG A 178 5.93 -20.06 17.54
CA ARG A 178 5.48 -21.44 17.81
C ARG A 178 4.38 -21.84 16.84
N ASN A 179 4.40 -23.11 16.39
CA ASN A 179 3.26 -23.84 15.78
C ASN A 179 2.51 -23.11 14.64
N HIS A 180 3.13 -22.76 13.55
CA HIS A 180 2.46 -22.26 12.33
C HIS A 180 1.55 -21.03 12.50
N PHE A 181 1.57 -20.34 13.64
CA PHE A 181 0.93 -19.04 13.82
C PHE A 181 1.80 -18.09 14.64
N PHE A 182 1.67 -16.79 14.36
CA PHE A 182 2.46 -15.76 15.03
C PHE A 182 1.92 -15.45 16.43
N VAL A 183 0.67 -15.05 16.52
CA VAL A 183 -0.04 -14.76 17.78
C VAL A 183 -1.53 -15.10 17.62
N ARG A 184 -2.23 -15.35 18.72
CA ARG A 184 -3.67 -15.61 18.71
C ARG A 184 -4.44 -14.34 18.33
N VAL A 185 -5.47 -14.49 17.51
CA VAL A 185 -6.30 -13.38 17.01
C VAL A 185 -7.03 -12.65 18.13
N GLU A 186 -7.58 -13.39 19.10
CA GLU A 186 -8.37 -12.80 20.17
C GLU A 186 -7.56 -11.84 21.08
N PRO A 187 -6.41 -12.22 21.67
CA PRO A 187 -5.56 -11.29 22.41
C PRO A 187 -5.12 -10.10 21.57
N LEU A 188 -4.77 -10.33 20.29
CA LEU A 188 -4.34 -9.27 19.39
C LEU A 188 -5.45 -8.25 19.15
N SER A 189 -6.68 -8.72 18.90
CA SER A 189 -7.86 -7.87 18.70
C SER A 189 -8.22 -7.06 19.96
N LYS A 190 -8.14 -7.67 21.15
CA LYS A 190 -8.38 -6.98 22.43
C LYS A 190 -7.36 -5.85 22.65
N LEU A 191 -6.08 -6.16 22.43
CA LEU A 191 -5.01 -5.19 22.63
C LEU A 191 -5.08 -4.06 21.61
N PHE A 192 -5.32 -4.38 20.35
CA PHE A 192 -5.49 -3.38 19.29
C PHE A 192 -6.62 -2.40 19.61
N ARG A 193 -7.81 -2.90 20.01
CA ARG A 193 -8.93 -2.04 20.42
C ARG A 193 -8.60 -1.15 21.61
N ALA A 194 -7.92 -1.70 22.62
CA ALA A 194 -7.50 -0.92 23.79
C ALA A 194 -6.53 0.21 23.40
N ARG A 195 -5.56 -0.06 22.51
CA ARG A 195 -4.63 0.95 22.02
C ARG A 195 -5.33 2.05 21.21
N CYS A 196 -6.28 1.69 20.36
CA CYS A 196 -7.06 2.68 19.59
C CYS A 196 -7.96 3.55 20.48
N ALA A 197 -8.43 3.04 21.61
CA ALA A 197 -9.27 3.81 22.55
C ALA A 197 -8.49 4.81 23.41
N MET A 198 -7.17 4.64 23.53
CA MET A 198 -6.29 5.51 24.33
C MET A 198 -5.55 6.58 23.49
N GLY A 199 -5.64 6.52 22.17
CA GLY A 199 -4.94 7.43 21.23
C GLY A 199 -5.85 8.33 20.46
#